data_c5ca5dfce772cd55ade30f119cb9ca61
#
_entry.id   c5ca5dfce772cd55ade30f119cb9ca61
#
_cell.length_a   1.000
_cell.length_b   1.000
_cell.length_c   1.000
_cell.angle_alpha   90.00
_cell.angle_beta   90.00
_cell.angle_gamma   90.00
#
_symmetry.space_group_name_H-M   'P 1'
#
loop_
_entity.id
_entity.type
_entity.pdbx_description
1 polymer ?
#
loop_
_entity_poly.entity_id
_entity_poly.type
_entity_poly.pdbx_seq_one_letter_code
_entity_poly.pdbx_strand_id
1 'polypeptide(L)'
;PRIQALADAIATRFSAAITALALATFAFWFWRTGELSAALIVAISVVVISCPCALGLATPVSTLVALGAGFRRGILFKEARIIESLAKCDTAVFDKTGTLTSGRLKVSKFTHAGKFDASALFSLVSGSDHPVSRAVDEYLRTNFKDLKLLELSGFENIAARGTQAKFEGKKLAGGSEKFMRELGLYDGEAVRWTSYFFAEEGEVLAVFE
;
A
#
# COMPACT_ATOMS: atom_id res chain seq x y z
N PRO A 1 -23.99 4.60 -4.79
CA PRO A 1 -23.71 5.84 -4.06
C PRO A 1 -25.01 6.42 -3.50
N ARG A 2 -24.98 7.08 -2.34
CA ARG A 2 -26.18 7.69 -1.73
C ARG A 2 -26.73 8.81 -2.61
N ILE A 3 -25.86 9.56 -3.28
CA ILE A 3 -26.22 10.62 -4.21
C ILE A 3 -26.98 10.05 -5.42
N GLN A 4 -26.58 8.91 -5.94
CA GLN A 4 -27.27 8.25 -7.05
C GLN A 4 -28.68 7.81 -6.63
N ALA A 5 -28.84 7.16 -5.48
CA ALA A 5 -30.13 6.75 -4.96
C ALA A 5 -31.09 7.95 -4.72
N LEU A 6 -30.53 9.09 -4.26
CA LEU A 6 -31.29 10.33 -4.12
C LEU A 6 -31.71 10.90 -5.49
N ALA A 7 -30.81 10.93 -6.46
CA ALA A 7 -31.12 11.39 -7.81
C ALA A 7 -32.20 10.53 -8.47
N ASP A 8 -32.12 9.20 -8.33
CA ASP A 8 -33.09 8.25 -8.85
C ASP A 8 -34.47 8.44 -8.18
N ALA A 9 -34.53 8.65 -6.87
CA ALA A 9 -35.77 8.90 -6.15
C ALA A 9 -36.43 10.23 -6.57
N ILE A 10 -35.64 11.28 -6.80
CA ILE A 10 -36.12 12.57 -7.31
C ILE A 10 -36.63 12.40 -8.74
N ALA A 11 -35.86 11.75 -9.61
CA ALA A 11 -36.22 11.52 -10.99
C ALA A 11 -37.55 10.71 -11.11
N THR A 12 -37.72 9.69 -10.30
CA THR A 12 -38.95 8.88 -10.28
C THR A 12 -40.17 9.72 -9.91
N ARG A 13 -40.10 10.53 -8.84
CA ARG A 13 -41.22 11.39 -8.42
C ARG A 13 -41.50 12.47 -9.46
N PHE A 14 -40.48 13.06 -10.03
CA PHE A 14 -40.60 14.06 -11.07
C PHE A 14 -41.24 13.49 -12.33
N SER A 15 -40.81 12.30 -12.80
CA SER A 15 -41.42 11.62 -13.95
C SER A 15 -42.91 11.30 -13.75
N ALA A 16 -43.29 10.88 -12.53
CA ALA A 16 -44.70 10.65 -12.21
C ALA A 16 -45.53 11.95 -12.27
N ALA A 17 -44.99 13.07 -11.73
CA ALA A 17 -45.65 14.37 -11.78
C ALA A 17 -45.80 14.91 -13.23
N ILE A 18 -44.75 14.77 -14.05
CA ILE A 18 -44.81 15.18 -15.46
C ILE A 18 -45.77 14.33 -16.27
N THR A 19 -45.84 13.01 -16.02
CA THR A 19 -46.80 12.13 -16.68
C THR A 19 -48.22 12.55 -16.32
N ALA A 20 -48.51 12.83 -15.06
CA ALA A 20 -49.82 13.32 -14.63
C ALA A 20 -50.18 14.65 -15.28
N LEU A 21 -49.18 15.61 -15.35
CA LEU A 21 -49.36 16.89 -16.02
C LEU A 21 -49.62 16.73 -17.52
N ALA A 22 -48.90 15.84 -18.21
CA ALA A 22 -49.08 15.57 -19.64
C ALA A 22 -50.47 14.99 -19.92
N LEU A 23 -50.97 14.08 -19.07
CA LEU A 23 -52.32 13.54 -19.17
C LEU A 23 -53.39 14.63 -18.96
N ALA A 24 -53.23 15.47 -17.96
CA ALA A 24 -54.11 16.58 -17.72
C ALA A 24 -54.12 17.58 -18.90
N THR A 25 -52.95 17.89 -19.44
CA THR A 25 -52.79 18.76 -20.62
C THR A 25 -53.42 18.13 -21.85
N PHE A 26 -53.26 16.84 -22.07
CA PHE A 26 -53.91 16.10 -23.14
C PHE A 26 -55.43 16.20 -23.04
N ALA A 27 -56.01 15.89 -21.86
CA ALA A 27 -57.44 15.94 -21.61
C ALA A 27 -58.01 17.34 -21.83
N PHE A 28 -57.31 18.37 -21.33
CA PHE A 28 -57.72 19.78 -21.48
C PHE A 28 -57.79 20.21 -22.96
N TRP A 29 -56.69 19.94 -23.73
CA TRP A 29 -56.64 20.33 -25.15
C TRP A 29 -57.61 19.51 -26.02
N PHE A 30 -57.78 18.20 -25.75
CA PHE A 30 -58.77 17.36 -26.44
C PHE A 30 -60.19 17.87 -26.19
N TRP A 31 -60.53 18.23 -24.96
CA TRP A 31 -61.84 18.82 -24.64
C TRP A 31 -62.05 20.16 -25.31
N ARG A 32 -61.01 20.98 -25.43
CA ARG A 32 -61.11 22.34 -25.96
C ARG A 32 -61.16 22.38 -27.49
N THR A 33 -60.44 21.51 -28.20
CA THR A 33 -60.29 21.53 -29.65
C THR A 33 -61.02 20.44 -30.39
N GLY A 34 -61.29 19.29 -29.73
CA GLY A 34 -61.85 18.07 -30.35
C GLY A 34 -60.83 17.36 -31.28
N GLU A 35 -59.59 17.89 -31.45
CA GLU A 35 -58.59 17.33 -32.34
C GLU A 35 -57.58 16.48 -31.55
N LEU A 36 -57.53 15.19 -31.87
CA LEU A 36 -56.63 14.24 -31.21
C LEU A 36 -55.16 14.58 -31.52
N SER A 37 -54.83 14.97 -32.74
CA SER A 37 -53.45 15.29 -33.16
C SER A 37 -52.88 16.48 -32.40
N ALA A 38 -53.66 17.56 -32.27
CA ALA A 38 -53.24 18.75 -31.53
C ALA A 38 -53.02 18.46 -30.06
N ALA A 39 -53.97 17.73 -29.40
CA ALA A 39 -53.85 17.34 -27.99
C ALA A 39 -52.64 16.45 -27.73
N LEU A 40 -52.33 15.50 -28.62
CA LEU A 40 -51.17 14.61 -28.51
C LEU A 40 -49.84 15.38 -28.67
N ILE A 41 -49.74 16.29 -29.65
CA ILE A 41 -48.52 17.08 -29.86
C ILE A 41 -48.17 17.91 -28.61
N VAL A 42 -49.16 18.56 -27.99
CA VAL A 42 -48.94 19.36 -26.78
C VAL A 42 -48.54 18.47 -25.60
N ALA A 43 -49.21 17.35 -25.38
CA ALA A 43 -48.91 16.41 -24.29
C ALA A 43 -47.49 15.83 -24.44
N ILE A 44 -47.09 15.40 -25.63
CA ILE A 44 -45.73 14.90 -25.93
C ILE A 44 -44.73 15.99 -25.69
N SER A 45 -45.00 17.23 -26.10
CA SER A 45 -44.07 18.38 -25.88
C SER A 45 -43.81 18.60 -24.38
N VAL A 46 -44.85 18.48 -23.53
CA VAL A 46 -44.67 18.57 -22.06
C VAL A 46 -43.71 17.49 -21.56
N VAL A 47 -43.85 16.25 -22.00
CA VAL A 47 -42.99 15.14 -21.56
C VAL A 47 -41.52 15.34 -22.05
N VAL A 48 -41.35 15.69 -23.32
CA VAL A 48 -40.03 15.83 -23.94
C VAL A 48 -39.24 17.01 -23.33
N ILE A 49 -39.87 18.15 -23.13
CA ILE A 49 -39.21 19.35 -22.57
C ILE A 49 -38.85 19.15 -21.09
N SER A 50 -39.69 18.41 -20.36
CA SER A 50 -39.53 18.23 -18.93
C SER A 50 -38.63 17.04 -18.55
N CYS A 51 -38.03 16.35 -19.49
CA CYS A 51 -37.17 15.19 -19.21
C CYS A 51 -35.98 15.54 -18.28
N PRO A 52 -35.83 14.89 -17.12
CA PRO A 52 -34.67 15.11 -16.21
C PRO A 52 -33.44 14.29 -16.65
N CYS A 53 -33.26 14.06 -17.95
CA CYS A 53 -32.24 13.17 -18.50
C CYS A 53 -30.82 13.55 -18.10
N ALA A 54 -30.53 14.85 -17.98
CA ALA A 54 -29.23 15.35 -17.52
C ALA A 54 -28.92 14.95 -16.07
N LEU A 55 -29.94 14.91 -15.20
CA LEU A 55 -29.75 14.49 -13.79
C LEU A 55 -29.38 13.02 -13.69
N GLY A 56 -30.01 12.16 -14.50
CA GLY A 56 -29.72 10.72 -14.54
C GLY A 56 -28.32 10.39 -15.05
N LEU A 57 -27.74 11.23 -15.91
CA LEU A 57 -26.38 11.04 -16.45
C LEU A 57 -25.29 11.70 -15.60
N ALA A 58 -25.58 12.75 -14.87
CA ALA A 58 -24.58 13.54 -14.15
C ALA A 58 -23.80 12.69 -13.13
N THR A 59 -24.49 11.87 -12.32
CA THR A 59 -23.86 11.06 -11.27
C THR A 59 -22.96 9.95 -11.84
N PRO A 60 -23.43 9.10 -12.79
CA PRO A 60 -22.58 8.07 -13.39
C PRO A 60 -21.34 8.66 -14.09
N VAL A 61 -21.51 9.74 -14.84
CA VAL A 61 -20.39 10.38 -15.57
C VAL A 61 -19.37 10.96 -14.58
N SER A 62 -19.81 11.68 -13.56
CA SER A 62 -18.92 12.24 -12.53
C SER A 62 -18.15 11.14 -11.79
N THR A 63 -18.82 10.05 -11.47
CA THR A 63 -18.20 8.87 -10.84
C THR A 63 -17.14 8.25 -11.75
N LEU A 64 -17.45 8.07 -13.03
CA LEU A 64 -16.50 7.49 -14.00
C LEU A 64 -15.25 8.38 -14.16
N VAL A 65 -15.43 9.71 -14.24
CA VAL A 65 -14.33 10.67 -14.31
C VAL A 65 -13.47 10.60 -13.04
N ALA A 66 -14.08 10.52 -11.85
CA ALA A 66 -13.35 10.43 -10.60
C ALA A 66 -12.57 9.11 -10.48
N LEU A 67 -13.17 7.98 -10.88
CA LEU A 67 -12.49 6.67 -10.95
C LEU A 67 -11.29 6.72 -11.90
N GLY A 68 -11.48 7.30 -13.10
CA GLY A 68 -10.42 7.45 -14.09
C GLY A 68 -9.27 8.36 -13.61
N ALA A 69 -9.58 9.42 -12.86
CA ALA A 69 -8.58 10.29 -12.26
C ALA A 69 -7.77 9.58 -11.16
N GLY A 70 -8.43 8.75 -10.35
CA GLY A 70 -7.78 7.89 -9.36
C GLY A 70 -6.86 6.87 -10.01
N PHE A 71 -7.36 6.17 -11.02
CA PHE A 71 -6.59 5.15 -11.75
C PHE A 71 -5.31 5.72 -12.37
N ARG A 72 -5.36 6.90 -12.98
CA ARG A 72 -4.16 7.59 -13.51
C ARG A 72 -3.13 7.94 -12.46
N ARG A 73 -3.51 7.98 -11.19
CA ARG A 73 -2.61 8.19 -10.03
C ARG A 73 -2.22 6.90 -9.31
N GLY A 74 -2.52 5.73 -9.90
CA GLY A 74 -2.25 4.43 -9.30
C GLY A 74 -3.22 4.04 -8.18
N ILE A 75 -4.36 4.74 -8.03
CA ILE A 75 -5.37 4.46 -7.01
C ILE A 75 -6.52 3.69 -7.64
N LEU A 76 -6.73 2.46 -7.19
CA LEU A 76 -7.83 1.62 -7.63
C LEU A 76 -8.96 1.62 -6.57
N PHE A 77 -10.08 2.21 -6.92
CA PHE A 77 -11.28 2.16 -6.09
C PHE A 77 -12.07 0.89 -6.37
N LYS A 78 -12.32 0.07 -5.36
CA LYS A 78 -13.14 -1.14 -5.50
C LYS A 78 -14.62 -0.83 -5.73
N GLU A 79 -15.11 0.28 -5.22
CA GLU A 79 -16.51 0.69 -5.30
C GLU A 79 -16.63 2.22 -5.42
N ALA A 80 -17.56 2.68 -6.24
CA ALA A 80 -17.81 4.11 -6.46
C ALA A 80 -18.22 4.87 -5.18
N ARG A 81 -18.89 4.21 -4.23
CA ARG A 81 -19.28 4.82 -2.93
C ARG A 81 -18.08 5.24 -2.08
N ILE A 82 -16.91 4.63 -2.29
CA ILE A 82 -15.70 4.97 -1.54
C ILE A 82 -15.27 6.40 -1.83
N ILE A 83 -15.49 6.90 -3.05
CA ILE A 83 -15.17 8.28 -3.42
C ILE A 83 -15.98 9.29 -2.59
N GLU A 84 -17.28 9.03 -2.40
CA GLU A 84 -18.14 9.87 -1.56
C GLU A 84 -17.72 9.84 -0.08
N SER A 85 -17.30 8.65 0.41
CA SER A 85 -16.84 8.48 1.78
C SER A 85 -15.51 9.19 1.99
N LEU A 86 -14.58 9.06 1.03
CA LEU A 86 -13.27 9.70 1.08
C LEU A 86 -13.36 11.23 1.12
N ALA A 87 -14.32 11.81 0.37
CA ALA A 87 -14.56 13.26 0.37
C ALA A 87 -15.04 13.80 1.73
N LYS A 88 -15.50 12.93 2.63
CA LYS A 88 -16.00 13.28 3.98
C LYS A 88 -15.01 12.90 5.09
N CYS A 89 -13.88 12.31 4.74
CA CYS A 89 -12.86 11.93 5.73
C CYS A 89 -12.16 13.18 6.24
N ASP A 90 -12.12 13.31 7.55
CA ASP A 90 -11.40 14.34 8.30
C ASP A 90 -10.15 13.78 9.01
N THR A 91 -10.04 12.47 9.08
CA THR A 91 -8.98 11.76 9.78
C THR A 91 -8.39 10.67 8.90
N ALA A 92 -7.06 10.59 8.82
CA ALA A 92 -6.33 9.53 8.14
C ALA A 92 -5.46 8.76 9.12
N VAL A 93 -5.55 7.43 9.11
CA VAL A 93 -4.72 6.54 9.92
C VAL A 93 -3.80 5.77 8.98
N PHE A 94 -2.50 5.86 9.22
CA PHE A 94 -1.48 5.22 8.40
C PHE A 94 -0.81 4.08 9.17
N ASP A 95 -0.66 2.94 8.53
CA ASP A 95 0.26 1.92 9.02
C ASP A 95 1.71 2.40 8.83
N LYS A 96 2.58 2.06 9.79
CA LYS A 96 3.98 2.48 9.77
C LYS A 96 4.78 1.68 8.72
N THR A 97 4.72 0.35 8.83
CA THR A 97 5.66 -0.53 8.12
C THR A 97 5.16 -0.82 6.71
N GLY A 98 5.95 -0.45 5.69
CA GLY A 98 5.58 -0.64 4.28
C GLY A 98 4.60 0.40 3.73
N THR A 99 4.10 1.32 4.58
CA THR A 99 3.25 2.46 4.17
C THR A 99 4.00 3.77 4.36
N LEU A 100 4.38 4.13 5.60
CA LEU A 100 5.18 5.32 5.88
C LEU A 100 6.69 5.06 5.73
N THR A 101 7.09 3.80 5.81
CA THR A 101 8.47 3.37 5.62
C THR A 101 8.57 2.43 4.43
N SER A 102 9.75 2.33 3.83
CA SER A 102 10.01 1.40 2.73
C SER A 102 9.92 -0.08 3.12
N GLY A 103 9.79 -0.38 4.41
CA GLY A 103 9.87 -1.75 4.94
C GLY A 103 11.26 -2.38 4.82
N ARG A 104 12.25 -1.63 4.34
CA ARG A 104 13.64 -2.08 4.21
C ARG A 104 14.48 -1.47 5.32
N LEU A 105 15.18 -2.32 6.04
CA LEU A 105 16.21 -1.89 6.99
C LEU A 105 17.43 -1.40 6.20
N LYS A 106 18.13 -0.41 6.75
CA LYS A 106 19.41 0.07 6.22
C LYS A 106 20.36 0.24 7.38
N VAL A 107 21.62 -0.08 7.14
CA VAL A 107 22.69 0.18 8.10
C VAL A 107 22.92 1.69 8.14
N SER A 108 22.77 2.27 9.34
CA SER A 108 23.00 3.69 9.60
C SER A 108 24.41 3.96 10.13
N LYS A 109 24.96 2.98 10.85
CA LYS A 109 26.30 3.09 11.45
C LYS A 109 27.00 1.75 11.39
N PHE A 110 28.28 1.79 11.05
CA PHE A 110 29.16 0.64 11.03
C PHE A 110 30.38 0.93 11.89
N THR A 111 30.67 0.01 12.79
CA THR A 111 31.84 0.07 13.69
C THR A 111 32.59 -1.25 13.60
N HIS A 112 33.90 -1.20 13.52
CA HIS A 112 34.73 -2.41 13.51
C HIS A 112 35.97 -2.26 14.42
N ALA A 113 36.39 -3.39 14.98
CA ALA A 113 37.58 -3.51 15.77
C ALA A 113 38.63 -4.29 14.96
N GLY A 114 39.66 -3.60 14.50
CA GLY A 114 40.77 -4.25 13.77
C GLY A 114 40.42 -4.63 12.32
N LYS A 115 41.09 -5.65 11.81
CA LYS A 115 40.87 -6.23 10.49
C LYS A 115 39.94 -7.42 10.62
N PHE A 116 38.89 -7.46 9.81
CA PHE A 116 38.00 -8.62 9.67
C PHE A 116 37.92 -9.03 8.20
N ASP A 117 37.57 -10.29 7.95
CA ASP A 117 37.32 -10.76 6.60
C ASP A 117 35.89 -10.41 6.16
N ALA A 118 35.79 -9.38 5.31
CA ALA A 118 34.50 -8.93 4.77
C ALA A 118 33.84 -10.02 3.90
N SER A 119 34.61 -10.91 3.25
CA SER A 119 34.05 -12.02 2.47
C SER A 119 33.49 -13.12 3.35
N ALA A 120 34.10 -13.40 4.51
CA ALA A 120 33.57 -14.34 5.48
C ALA A 120 32.24 -13.84 6.07
N LEU A 121 32.18 -12.56 6.47
CA LEU A 121 30.95 -11.94 6.93
C LEU A 121 29.89 -11.92 5.83
N PHE A 122 30.24 -11.52 4.61
CA PHE A 122 29.35 -11.53 3.46
C PHE A 122 28.74 -12.91 3.21
N SER A 123 29.56 -13.96 3.25
CA SER A 123 29.10 -15.33 3.07
C SER A 123 28.16 -15.79 4.19
N LEU A 124 28.42 -15.34 5.43
CA LEU A 124 27.58 -15.67 6.58
C LEU A 124 26.20 -15.00 6.50
N VAL A 125 26.13 -13.71 6.12
CA VAL A 125 24.85 -12.99 6.02
C VAL A 125 24.05 -13.40 4.79
N SER A 126 24.72 -13.74 3.68
CA SER A 126 24.06 -14.20 2.45
C SER A 126 23.33 -15.53 2.63
N GLY A 127 23.67 -16.33 3.63
CA GLY A 127 22.96 -17.56 4.00
C GLY A 127 21.68 -17.34 4.82
N SER A 128 21.32 -16.08 5.14
CA SER A 128 20.17 -15.78 5.98
C SER A 128 19.18 -14.83 5.31
N ASP A 129 17.90 -15.24 5.30
CA ASP A 129 16.79 -14.41 4.78
C ASP A 129 16.27 -13.35 5.77
N HIS A 130 16.87 -13.26 6.95
CA HIS A 130 16.44 -12.31 7.98
C HIS A 130 16.63 -10.85 7.50
N PRO A 131 15.66 -9.93 7.74
CA PRO A 131 15.74 -8.55 7.26
C PRO A 131 17.01 -7.78 7.67
N VAL A 132 17.53 -8.05 8.88
CA VAL A 132 18.78 -7.45 9.37
C VAL A 132 19.98 -7.99 8.60
N SER A 133 20.05 -9.30 8.34
CA SER A 133 21.12 -9.91 7.54
C SER A 133 21.13 -9.36 6.11
N ARG A 134 19.95 -9.18 5.51
CA ARG A 134 19.82 -8.55 4.18
C ARG A 134 20.29 -7.11 4.16
N ALA A 135 20.04 -6.33 5.22
CA ALA A 135 20.52 -4.96 5.32
C ALA A 135 22.05 -4.90 5.40
N VAL A 136 22.67 -5.83 6.15
CA VAL A 136 24.14 -5.95 6.23
C VAL A 136 24.72 -6.43 4.90
N ASP A 137 24.09 -7.40 4.22
CA ASP A 137 24.50 -7.86 2.87
C ASP A 137 24.50 -6.70 1.86
N GLU A 138 23.42 -5.90 1.82
CA GLU A 138 23.30 -4.73 0.94
C GLU A 138 24.38 -3.68 1.27
N TYR A 139 24.64 -3.45 2.55
CA TYR A 139 25.68 -2.53 3.00
C TYR A 139 27.08 -3.00 2.56
N LEU A 140 27.38 -4.28 2.74
CA LEU A 140 28.67 -4.85 2.34
C LEU A 140 28.88 -4.75 0.83
N ARG A 141 27.90 -5.10 0.02
CA ARG A 141 27.97 -4.96 -1.46
C ARG A 141 28.22 -3.53 -1.91
N THR A 142 27.69 -2.57 -1.19
CA THR A 142 27.81 -1.14 -1.54
C THR A 142 29.15 -0.55 -1.14
N ASN A 143 29.71 -0.95 0.02
CA ASN A 143 30.85 -0.30 0.63
C ASN A 143 32.17 -1.08 0.50
N PHE A 144 32.12 -2.37 0.20
CA PHE A 144 33.29 -3.22 0.05
C PHE A 144 33.43 -3.71 -1.39
N LYS A 145 34.64 -3.63 -1.94
CA LYS A 145 34.95 -4.16 -3.27
C LYS A 145 35.49 -5.59 -3.16
N ASP A 146 35.36 -6.35 -4.23
CA ASP A 146 35.96 -7.70 -4.38
C ASP A 146 35.46 -8.73 -3.35
N LEU A 147 34.20 -8.58 -2.87
CA LEU A 147 33.57 -9.58 -2.01
C LEU A 147 33.43 -10.92 -2.74
N LYS A 148 33.86 -11.98 -2.09
CA LYS A 148 33.75 -13.36 -2.59
C LYS A 148 32.79 -14.14 -1.72
N LEU A 149 31.99 -14.96 -2.35
CA LEU A 149 31.19 -15.95 -1.63
C LEU A 149 32.10 -17.12 -1.29
N LEU A 150 32.38 -17.30 0.00
CA LEU A 150 33.23 -18.36 0.52
C LEU A 150 32.39 -19.58 0.87
N GLU A 151 32.95 -20.77 0.72
CA GLU A 151 32.31 -22.00 1.14
C GLU A 151 32.46 -22.15 2.65
N LEU A 152 31.33 -22.00 3.36
CA LEU A 152 31.28 -22.13 4.82
C LEU A 152 30.89 -23.56 5.20
N SER A 153 31.61 -24.13 6.17
CA SER A 153 31.27 -25.44 6.72
C SER A 153 30.44 -25.30 8.00
N GLY A 154 29.52 -26.25 8.23
CA GLY A 154 28.70 -26.26 9.45
C GLY A 154 27.83 -25.02 9.60
N PHE A 155 27.31 -24.46 8.49
CA PHE A 155 26.39 -23.31 8.55
C PHE A 155 25.09 -23.69 9.26
N GLU A 156 24.75 -22.93 10.27
CA GLU A 156 23.53 -23.10 11.06
C GLU A 156 22.82 -21.75 11.21
N ASN A 157 21.52 -21.71 10.88
CA ASN A 157 20.67 -20.55 11.10
C ASN A 157 19.79 -20.79 12.32
N ILE A 158 20.10 -20.08 13.41
CA ILE A 158 19.40 -20.19 14.69
C ILE A 158 18.26 -19.19 14.70
N ALA A 159 17.02 -19.68 14.65
CA ALA A 159 15.81 -18.86 14.52
C ALA A 159 15.75 -17.75 15.58
N ALA A 160 15.47 -16.51 15.14
CA ALA A 160 15.39 -15.30 15.94
C ALA A 160 16.65 -14.90 16.73
N ARG A 161 17.79 -15.50 16.44
CA ARG A 161 19.07 -15.24 17.14
C ARG A 161 20.16 -14.80 16.20
N GLY A 162 20.55 -15.65 15.24
CA GLY A 162 21.65 -15.37 14.33
C GLY A 162 22.11 -16.60 13.57
N THR A 163 23.30 -16.51 13.00
CA THR A 163 23.92 -17.56 12.19
C THR A 163 25.30 -17.92 12.75
N GLN A 164 25.66 -19.17 12.60
CA GLN A 164 27.00 -19.68 12.91
C GLN A 164 27.53 -20.49 11.74
N ALA A 165 28.86 -20.48 11.58
CA ALA A 165 29.53 -21.29 10.58
C ALA A 165 31.00 -21.45 10.94
N LYS A 166 31.74 -22.21 10.13
CA LYS A 166 33.21 -22.29 10.18
C LYS A 166 33.78 -22.00 8.81
N PHE A 167 34.84 -21.23 8.78
CA PHE A 167 35.63 -20.94 7.60
C PHE A 167 37.12 -21.15 7.91
N GLU A 168 37.82 -22.00 7.15
CA GLU A 168 39.22 -22.36 7.37
C GLU A 168 39.55 -22.77 8.83
N GLY A 169 38.62 -23.49 9.47
CA GLY A 169 38.77 -23.91 10.86
C GLY A 169 38.33 -22.87 11.91
N LYS A 170 38.20 -21.62 11.53
CA LYS A 170 37.76 -20.53 12.41
C LYS A 170 36.26 -20.53 12.61
N LYS A 171 35.82 -20.26 13.83
CA LYS A 171 34.39 -20.13 14.15
C LYS A 171 33.91 -18.73 13.82
N LEU A 172 32.83 -18.64 13.06
CA LEU A 172 32.14 -17.41 12.73
C LEU A 172 30.76 -17.40 13.41
N ALA A 173 30.40 -16.25 13.97
CA ALA A 173 29.06 -16.03 14.51
C ALA A 173 28.54 -14.66 14.07
N GLY A 174 27.28 -14.59 13.69
CA GLY A 174 26.63 -13.36 13.28
C GLY A 174 25.20 -13.26 13.79
N GLY A 175 24.78 -12.13 14.36
CA GLY A 175 23.42 -12.03 14.84
C GLY A 175 23.18 -10.89 15.82
N SER A 176 22.11 -11.01 16.62
CA SER A 176 21.68 -10.01 17.57
C SER A 176 22.66 -9.88 18.76
N GLU A 177 22.62 -8.73 19.46
CA GLU A 177 23.33 -8.56 20.73
C GLU A 177 23.05 -9.67 21.71
N LYS A 178 21.77 -10.04 21.88
CA LYS A 178 21.35 -11.11 22.77
C LYS A 178 22.04 -12.43 22.43
N PHE A 179 22.15 -12.74 21.16
CA PHE A 179 22.82 -13.94 20.70
C PHE A 179 24.34 -13.94 21.04
N MET A 180 24.99 -12.79 20.86
CA MET A 180 26.41 -12.67 21.22
C MET A 180 26.64 -12.80 22.72
N ARG A 181 25.73 -12.28 23.55
CA ARG A 181 25.78 -12.47 25.01
C ARG A 181 25.57 -13.93 25.42
N GLU A 182 24.61 -14.63 24.80
CA GLU A 182 24.39 -16.07 25.06
C GLU A 182 25.62 -16.93 24.70
N LEU A 183 26.36 -16.52 23.67
CA LEU A 183 27.62 -17.18 23.31
C LEU A 183 28.82 -16.73 24.16
N GLY A 184 28.65 -15.77 25.08
CA GLY A 184 29.74 -15.21 25.90
C GLY A 184 30.74 -14.35 25.11
N LEU A 185 30.34 -13.87 23.92
CA LEU A 185 31.20 -13.10 23.00
C LEU A 185 31.06 -11.57 23.19
N TYR A 186 30.05 -11.11 23.91
CA TYR A 186 29.80 -9.70 24.15
C TYR A 186 29.28 -9.46 25.56
N ASP A 187 29.99 -8.60 26.32
CA ASP A 187 29.66 -8.17 27.69
C ASP A 187 29.54 -6.65 27.83
N GLY A 188 29.66 -5.92 26.72
CA GLY A 188 29.60 -4.47 26.67
C GLY A 188 28.24 -3.87 27.01
N GLU A 189 28.12 -2.55 26.93
CA GLU A 189 26.85 -1.85 27.16
C GLU A 189 25.77 -2.27 26.16
N ALA A 190 24.51 -2.29 26.64
CA ALA A 190 23.38 -2.64 25.79
C ALA A 190 23.21 -1.64 24.63
N VAL A 191 23.13 -2.15 23.42
CA VAL A 191 22.91 -1.32 22.22
C VAL A 191 21.45 -0.89 22.16
N ARG A 192 21.22 0.41 21.98
CA ARG A 192 19.91 1.01 22.03
C ARG A 192 19.03 0.67 20.80
N TRP A 193 19.66 0.29 19.70
CA TRP A 193 19.02 0.06 18.40
C TRP A 193 19.14 -1.37 17.93
N THR A 194 18.33 -1.76 16.93
CA THR A 194 18.51 -3.04 16.28
C THR A 194 19.89 -3.10 15.65
N SER A 195 20.69 -4.08 16.06
CA SER A 195 22.07 -4.23 15.67
C SER A 195 22.40 -5.65 15.24
N TYR A 196 23.36 -5.76 14.34
CA TYR A 196 23.95 -7.03 13.93
C TYR A 196 25.42 -7.04 14.30
N PHE A 197 25.82 -8.04 15.02
CA PHE A 197 27.19 -8.27 15.46
C PHE A 197 27.82 -9.39 14.64
N PHE A 198 29.08 -9.23 14.27
CA PHE A 198 29.88 -10.26 13.66
C PHE A 198 31.07 -10.58 14.57
N ALA A 199 31.24 -11.85 14.86
CA ALA A 199 32.37 -12.35 15.66
C ALA A 199 33.11 -13.46 14.89
N GLU A 200 34.44 -13.45 15.02
CA GLU A 200 35.36 -14.46 14.53
C GLU A 200 36.26 -14.90 15.69
N GLU A 201 36.45 -16.22 15.85
CA GLU A 201 37.31 -16.84 16.87
C GLU A 201 37.03 -16.35 18.31
N GLY A 202 35.80 -16.00 18.62
CA GLY A 202 35.42 -15.57 19.94
C GLY A 202 35.49 -14.07 20.21
N GLU A 203 35.89 -13.26 19.23
CA GLU A 203 35.97 -11.81 19.35
C GLU A 203 34.94 -11.13 18.43
N VAL A 204 34.22 -10.13 18.93
CA VAL A 204 33.36 -9.28 18.12
C VAL A 204 34.21 -8.32 17.31
N LEU A 205 34.18 -8.46 15.99
CA LEU A 205 35.00 -7.68 15.05
C LEU A 205 34.23 -6.57 14.34
N ALA A 206 32.91 -6.72 14.19
CA ALA A 206 32.09 -5.72 13.51
C ALA A 206 30.68 -5.61 14.09
N VAL A 207 30.16 -4.38 14.13
CA VAL A 207 28.80 -4.06 14.60
C VAL A 207 28.15 -3.14 13.59
N PHE A 208 26.94 -3.49 13.19
CA PHE A 208 26.09 -2.74 12.27
C PHE A 208 24.81 -2.31 13.02
N GLU A 209 24.52 -1.02 13.00
CA GLU A 209 23.33 -0.41 13.62
C GLU A 209 22.39 0.18 12.57
#